data_3b010da49524cb9002a800cbe4eec750
#
_entry.id   3b010da49524cb9002a800cbe4eec750
#
_cell.length_a   1.000
_cell.length_b   1.000
_cell.length_c   1.000
_cell.angle_alpha   90.00
_cell.angle_beta   90.00
_cell.angle_gamma   90.00
#
_symmetry.space_group_name_H-M   'P 1'
#
loop_
_entity.id
_entity.type
_entity.pdbx_description
1 polymer ?
#
loop_
_entity_poly.entity_id
_entity_poly.type
_entity_poly.pdbx_seq_one_letter_code
_entity_poly.pdbx_strand_id
1 'polypeptide(L)'
;MSEQMGEQVPLRPLMRAKQNEEGKKRSIQHLSLETIAERLSGQLRGAQEDLCRPIVQQITRGKPVTPAALRSSLKASRPELEHRLARLPSDVEFDRAGNIVGLGVTLVPTSHRVQVGGKQFYTWCAFDIVLLPPQLDVEAQVQSTCPVTGQPITFVATPESTVLDLHPAGSVMSLIVPAERGDCTRATFCQQSLFFQSEQAAAAFLAEHPDALLLSVEEAAHLGRLVAESCSKDAT
;
A
#
# COMPACT_ATOMS: atom_id res chain seq x y z
N MET A 1 -60.00 22.10 -26.00
CA MET A 1 -59.88 20.66 -25.73
C MET A 1 -58.64 20.19 -26.43
N SER A 2 -57.58 19.99 -25.73
CA SER A 2 -56.42 19.15 -26.14
C SER A 2 -55.58 18.93 -24.90
N GLU A 3 -55.71 17.72 -24.36
CA GLU A 3 -54.94 17.21 -23.21
C GLU A 3 -53.47 17.04 -23.61
N GLN A 4 -52.57 17.64 -22.86
CA GLN A 4 -51.16 17.32 -22.93
C GLN A 4 -50.87 16.22 -21.91
N MET A 5 -50.63 15.01 -22.42
CA MET A 5 -50.11 13.87 -21.65
C MET A 5 -48.69 14.16 -21.20
N GLY A 6 -48.46 14.22 -19.90
CA GLY A 6 -47.12 14.28 -19.31
C GLY A 6 -46.41 12.92 -19.44
N GLU A 7 -45.29 12.94 -20.12
CA GLU A 7 -44.39 11.81 -20.27
C GLU A 7 -43.59 11.60 -18.97
N GLN A 8 -43.89 10.50 -18.28
CA GLN A 8 -43.16 10.07 -17.09
C GLN A 8 -41.82 9.44 -17.51
N VAL A 9 -40.71 10.11 -17.16
CA VAL A 9 -39.35 9.59 -17.32
C VAL A 9 -39.10 8.47 -16.30
N PRO A 10 -38.63 7.27 -16.70
CA PRO A 10 -38.45 6.15 -15.79
C PRO A 10 -37.19 6.32 -14.93
N LEU A 11 -37.36 6.34 -13.61
CA LEU A 11 -36.32 6.40 -12.55
C LEU A 11 -35.51 5.06 -12.39
N ARG A 12 -35.24 4.32 -13.44
CA ARG A 12 -34.61 2.98 -13.33
C ARG A 12 -33.09 2.85 -13.41
N PRO A 13 -32.26 3.78 -13.86
CA PRO A 13 -30.82 3.57 -13.92
C PRO A 13 -30.08 3.72 -12.58
N LEU A 14 -30.54 4.60 -11.69
CA LEU A 14 -29.84 4.92 -10.43
C LEU A 14 -29.95 3.83 -9.36
N MET A 15 -31.05 3.09 -9.31
CA MET A 15 -31.19 1.98 -8.35
C MET A 15 -30.37 0.74 -8.71
N ARG A 16 -30.15 0.46 -10.01
CA ARG A 16 -29.32 -0.67 -10.45
C ARG A 16 -27.84 -0.46 -10.18
N ALA A 17 -27.34 0.78 -10.26
CA ALA A 17 -25.96 1.11 -9.93
C ALA A 17 -25.68 0.94 -8.42
N LYS A 18 -26.58 1.42 -7.54
CA LYS A 18 -26.45 1.24 -6.09
C LYS A 18 -26.53 -0.22 -5.64
N GLN A 19 -27.40 -1.03 -6.22
CA GLN A 19 -27.50 -2.46 -5.91
C GLN A 19 -26.27 -3.27 -6.39
N ASN A 20 -25.64 -2.88 -7.49
CA ASN A 20 -24.38 -3.47 -7.94
C ASN A 20 -23.18 -3.09 -7.07
N GLU A 21 -23.15 -1.86 -6.54
CA GLU A 21 -22.12 -1.43 -5.60
C GLU A 21 -22.27 -2.08 -4.23
N GLU A 22 -23.49 -2.20 -3.70
CA GLU A 22 -23.76 -2.93 -2.45
C GLU A 22 -23.49 -4.43 -2.57
N GLY A 23 -23.78 -5.05 -3.71
CA GLY A 23 -23.42 -6.43 -4.01
C GLY A 23 -21.90 -6.65 -4.11
N LYS A 24 -21.16 -5.67 -4.67
CA LYS A 24 -19.70 -5.67 -4.75
C LYS A 24 -19.04 -5.44 -3.37
N LYS A 25 -19.64 -4.58 -2.53
CA LYS A 25 -19.19 -4.26 -1.16
C LYS A 25 -19.29 -5.47 -0.22
N ARG A 26 -20.36 -6.27 -0.29
CA ARG A 26 -20.51 -7.53 0.46
C ARG A 26 -19.51 -8.60 0.04
N SER A 27 -19.01 -8.57 -1.19
CA SER A 27 -18.12 -9.58 -1.75
C SER A 27 -16.68 -9.51 -1.20
N ILE A 28 -16.19 -8.36 -0.77
CA ILE A 28 -14.78 -8.19 -0.36
C ILE A 28 -14.56 -8.60 1.10
N GLN A 29 -15.51 -8.34 1.99
CA GLN A 29 -15.43 -8.68 3.41
C GLN A 29 -15.42 -10.19 3.71
N HIS A 30 -15.72 -11.04 2.72
CA HIS A 30 -15.70 -12.50 2.83
C HIS A 30 -14.57 -13.17 2.04
N LEU A 31 -13.62 -12.37 1.48
CA LEU A 31 -12.48 -12.94 0.77
C LEU A 31 -11.43 -13.45 1.76
N SER A 32 -10.80 -14.57 1.43
CA SER A 32 -9.62 -15.03 2.16
C SER A 32 -8.43 -14.11 1.91
N LEU A 33 -7.46 -14.09 2.85
CA LEU A 33 -6.24 -13.29 2.71
C LEU A 33 -5.46 -13.67 1.44
N GLU A 34 -5.48 -14.95 1.03
CA GLU A 34 -4.87 -15.42 -0.21
C GLU A 34 -5.49 -14.75 -1.44
N THR A 35 -6.83 -14.70 -1.50
CA THR A 35 -7.54 -14.03 -2.60
C THR A 35 -7.26 -12.52 -2.65
N ILE A 36 -7.16 -11.89 -1.47
CA ILE A 36 -6.78 -10.48 -1.37
C ILE A 36 -5.33 -10.29 -1.85
N ALA A 37 -4.41 -11.17 -1.43
CA ALA A 37 -3.02 -11.13 -1.83
C ALA A 37 -2.85 -11.29 -3.35
N GLU A 38 -3.57 -12.21 -3.98
CA GLU A 38 -3.56 -12.38 -5.44
C GLU A 38 -4.01 -11.11 -6.18
N ARG A 39 -5.06 -10.45 -5.69
CA ARG A 39 -5.53 -9.18 -6.28
C ARG A 39 -4.51 -8.07 -6.13
N LEU A 40 -3.97 -7.88 -4.91
CA LEU A 40 -2.96 -6.86 -4.64
C LEU A 40 -1.69 -7.10 -5.43
N SER A 41 -1.17 -8.33 -5.46
CA SER A 41 0.02 -8.68 -6.25
C SER A 41 -0.19 -8.37 -7.73
N GLY A 42 -1.36 -8.72 -8.27
CA GLY A 42 -1.70 -8.41 -9.66
C GLY A 42 -1.70 -6.92 -9.99
N GLN A 43 -1.94 -6.06 -9.01
CA GLN A 43 -1.99 -4.61 -9.17
C GLN A 43 -0.64 -3.95 -8.91
N LEU A 44 0.10 -4.43 -7.90
CA LEU A 44 1.45 -3.97 -7.57
C LEU A 44 2.48 -4.42 -8.61
N ARG A 45 2.18 -5.46 -9.39
CA ARG A 45 3.00 -5.90 -10.54
C ARG A 45 2.89 -4.89 -11.68
N GLY A 46 3.66 -3.84 -11.59
CA GLY A 46 3.92 -2.94 -12.71
C GLY A 46 5.11 -3.42 -13.55
N ALA A 47 5.31 -2.87 -14.74
CA ALA A 47 6.38 -3.17 -15.69
C ALA A 47 7.81 -2.86 -15.17
N GLN A 48 8.05 -2.86 -13.85
CA GLN A 48 9.25 -2.28 -13.23
C GLN A 48 9.73 -3.00 -11.98
N GLU A 49 9.37 -4.25 -11.83
CA GLU A 49 9.78 -5.06 -10.68
C GLU A 49 11.32 -5.08 -10.52
N ASP A 50 12.05 -5.05 -11.62
CA ASP A 50 13.51 -4.97 -11.69
C ASP A 50 14.08 -3.63 -11.17
N LEU A 51 13.29 -2.54 -11.19
CA LEU A 51 13.67 -1.24 -10.61
C LEU A 51 13.26 -1.10 -9.15
N CYS A 52 12.07 -1.59 -8.77
CA CYS A 52 11.52 -1.37 -7.44
C CYS A 52 12.42 -1.94 -6.35
N ARG A 53 12.86 -3.20 -6.46
CA ARG A 53 13.69 -3.84 -5.45
C ARG A 53 15.03 -3.13 -5.20
N PRO A 54 15.87 -2.79 -6.22
CA PRO A 54 17.09 -2.02 -6.01
C PRO A 54 16.84 -0.63 -5.40
N ILE A 55 15.76 0.05 -5.78
CA ILE A 55 15.40 1.35 -5.22
C ILE A 55 15.07 1.22 -3.73
N VAL A 56 14.15 0.32 -3.36
CA VAL A 56 13.74 0.06 -1.99
C VAL A 56 14.96 -0.33 -1.13
N GLN A 57 15.82 -1.23 -1.60
CA GLN A 57 17.03 -1.64 -0.88
C GLN A 57 18.01 -0.49 -0.61
N GLN A 58 18.11 0.50 -1.49
CA GLN A 58 18.98 1.65 -1.24
C GLN A 58 18.35 2.65 -0.28
N ILE A 59 17.06 2.93 -0.41
CA ILE A 59 16.33 3.83 0.49
C ILE A 59 16.36 3.29 1.92
N THR A 60 16.19 1.98 2.12
CA THR A 60 16.25 1.37 3.46
C THR A 60 17.65 1.44 4.11
N ARG A 61 18.70 1.72 3.33
CA ARG A 61 20.03 2.05 3.84
C ARG A 61 20.20 3.52 4.25
N GLY A 62 19.12 4.32 4.19
CA GLY A 62 19.09 5.72 4.53
C GLY A 62 19.76 6.62 3.48
N LYS A 63 19.80 6.23 2.21
CA LYS A 63 20.48 6.98 1.14
C LYS A 63 19.57 7.20 -0.06
N PRO A 64 19.61 8.42 -0.67
CA PRO A 64 18.99 8.64 -1.97
C PRO A 64 19.56 7.71 -3.05
N VAL A 65 18.73 7.33 -3.99
CA VAL A 65 19.12 6.47 -5.12
C VAL A 65 19.53 7.35 -6.28
N THR A 66 20.84 7.44 -6.53
CA THR A 66 21.34 8.22 -7.67
C THR A 66 21.16 7.44 -8.97
N PRO A 67 20.92 8.11 -10.12
CA PRO A 67 20.89 7.45 -11.44
C PRO A 67 22.16 6.62 -11.73
N ALA A 68 23.32 7.09 -11.25
CA ALA A 68 24.59 6.37 -11.42
C ALA A 68 24.62 5.06 -10.61
N ALA A 69 24.17 5.07 -9.35
CA ALA A 69 24.10 3.89 -8.50
C ALA A 69 23.11 2.87 -9.06
N LEU A 70 21.94 3.33 -9.51
CA LEU A 70 20.90 2.47 -10.09
C LEU A 70 21.38 1.82 -11.39
N ARG A 71 22.04 2.60 -12.27
CA ARG A 71 22.65 2.09 -13.50
C ARG A 71 23.69 1.01 -13.21
N SER A 72 24.54 1.22 -12.23
CA SER A 72 25.56 0.24 -11.82
C SER A 72 24.92 -1.04 -11.29
N SER A 73 23.91 -0.93 -10.44
CA SER A 73 23.17 -2.06 -9.86
C SER A 73 22.49 -2.91 -10.94
N LEU A 74 21.88 -2.26 -11.94
CA LEU A 74 21.14 -2.92 -13.02
C LEU A 74 22.02 -3.33 -14.20
N LYS A 75 23.31 -2.95 -14.20
CA LYS A 75 24.22 -3.12 -15.36
C LYS A 75 23.62 -2.53 -16.66
N ALA A 76 22.81 -1.49 -16.54
CA ALA A 76 22.09 -0.87 -17.64
C ALA A 76 22.90 0.26 -18.29
N SER A 77 22.72 0.46 -19.59
CA SER A 77 23.18 1.65 -20.27
C SER A 77 22.37 2.89 -19.81
N ARG A 78 22.89 4.09 -20.08
CA ARG A 78 22.18 5.34 -19.72
C ARG A 78 20.82 5.47 -20.43
N PRO A 79 20.71 5.25 -21.75
CA PRO A 79 19.42 5.33 -22.44
C PRO A 79 18.41 4.29 -21.94
N GLU A 80 18.89 3.08 -21.62
CA GLU A 80 18.04 2.02 -21.09
C GLU A 80 17.51 2.39 -19.70
N LEU A 81 18.33 2.94 -18.80
CA LEU A 81 17.87 3.42 -17.50
C LEU A 81 16.86 4.55 -17.65
N GLU A 82 17.12 5.56 -18.51
CA GLU A 82 16.20 6.66 -18.77
C GLU A 82 14.85 6.16 -19.28
N HIS A 83 14.83 5.17 -20.17
CA HIS A 83 13.61 4.52 -20.64
C HIS A 83 12.85 3.81 -19.51
N ARG A 84 13.55 3.09 -18.64
CA ARG A 84 12.95 2.42 -17.49
C ARG A 84 12.40 3.42 -16.46
N LEU A 85 13.16 4.48 -16.15
CA LEU A 85 12.74 5.53 -15.21
C LEU A 85 11.50 6.29 -15.70
N ALA A 86 11.38 6.53 -17.00
CA ALA A 86 10.21 7.18 -17.59
C ALA A 86 8.91 6.38 -17.44
N ARG A 87 9.01 5.10 -17.07
CA ARG A 87 7.87 4.21 -16.82
C ARG A 87 7.55 4.05 -15.34
N LEU A 88 8.33 4.69 -14.43
CA LEU A 88 8.03 4.68 -13.01
C LEU A 88 6.70 5.38 -12.72
N PRO A 89 5.96 4.94 -11.68
CA PRO A 89 4.75 5.63 -11.26
C PRO A 89 5.00 7.12 -11.04
N SER A 90 4.00 7.93 -11.32
CA SER A 90 4.06 9.40 -11.12
C SER A 90 4.29 9.79 -9.66
N ASP A 91 4.04 8.88 -8.74
CA ASP A 91 4.16 9.12 -7.29
C ASP A 91 5.60 8.95 -6.76
N VAL A 92 6.57 8.54 -7.60
CA VAL A 92 7.98 8.44 -7.20
C VAL A 92 8.49 9.80 -6.73
N GLU A 93 9.09 9.81 -5.55
CA GLU A 93 9.63 11.03 -4.96
C GLU A 93 11.08 11.26 -5.40
N PHE A 94 11.37 12.50 -5.81
CA PHE A 94 12.73 12.94 -6.19
C PHE A 94 13.19 14.09 -5.31
N ASP A 95 14.48 14.12 -5.00
CA ASP A 95 15.13 15.29 -4.39
C ASP A 95 15.43 16.38 -5.45
N ARG A 96 15.94 17.52 -4.99
CA ARG A 96 16.29 18.64 -5.88
C ARG A 96 17.42 18.32 -6.87
N ALA A 97 18.21 17.29 -6.60
CA ALA A 97 19.29 16.81 -7.48
C ALA A 97 18.83 15.74 -8.47
N GLY A 98 17.53 15.35 -8.44
CA GLY A 98 16.95 14.31 -9.30
C GLY A 98 17.24 12.89 -8.84
N ASN A 99 17.66 12.70 -7.57
CA ASN A 99 17.79 11.36 -7.01
C ASN A 99 16.44 10.87 -6.49
N ILE A 100 16.19 9.57 -6.59
CA ILE A 100 14.98 8.96 -6.03
C ILE A 100 15.14 8.90 -4.51
N VAL A 101 14.15 9.42 -3.79
CA VAL A 101 14.08 9.44 -2.33
C VAL A 101 12.88 8.69 -1.79
N GLY A 102 11.92 8.30 -2.66
CA GLY A 102 10.76 7.52 -2.23
C GLY A 102 10.11 6.70 -3.35
N LEU A 103 9.75 5.46 -3.00
CA LEU A 103 8.92 4.51 -3.77
C LEU A 103 8.37 3.47 -2.78
N GLY A 104 7.18 3.70 -2.22
CA GLY A 104 6.63 2.94 -1.10
C GLY A 104 7.38 3.23 0.21
N VAL A 105 8.70 2.96 0.23
CA VAL A 105 9.62 3.45 1.27
C VAL A 105 10.17 4.83 0.90
N THR A 106 10.47 5.68 1.88
CA THR A 106 10.91 7.06 1.61
C THR A 106 11.86 7.61 2.67
N LEU A 107 12.71 8.56 2.26
CA LEU A 107 13.54 9.37 3.17
C LEU A 107 12.81 10.63 3.65
N VAL A 108 11.65 10.94 3.08
CA VAL A 108 10.81 12.06 3.48
C VAL A 108 9.98 11.65 4.70
N PRO A 109 9.97 12.41 5.80
CA PRO A 109 9.19 12.06 6.99
C PRO A 109 7.70 11.91 6.71
N THR A 110 7.12 10.81 7.22
CA THR A 110 5.68 10.52 7.24
C THR A 110 5.27 10.13 8.66
N SER A 111 4.01 9.77 8.88
CA SER A 111 3.52 9.19 10.13
C SER A 111 4.02 7.77 10.39
N HIS A 112 4.71 7.14 9.42
CA HIS A 112 5.14 5.75 9.45
C HIS A 112 6.67 5.68 9.45
N ARG A 113 7.28 5.63 10.63
CA ARG A 113 8.72 5.52 10.81
C ARG A 113 9.12 4.04 10.94
N VAL A 114 10.15 3.64 10.23
CA VAL A 114 10.70 2.28 10.23
C VAL A 114 12.19 2.32 10.48
N GLN A 115 12.70 1.35 11.24
CA GLN A 115 14.12 1.16 11.46
C GLN A 115 14.52 -0.28 11.14
N VAL A 116 15.52 -0.45 10.28
CA VAL A 116 16.11 -1.73 9.88
C VAL A 116 17.63 -1.64 10.02
N GLY A 117 18.23 -2.57 10.74
CA GLY A 117 19.69 -2.60 10.92
C GLY A 117 20.28 -1.27 11.44
N GLY A 118 19.57 -0.57 12.31
CA GLY A 118 19.96 0.73 12.85
C GLY A 118 19.82 1.92 11.88
N LYS A 119 19.25 1.72 10.69
CA LYS A 119 18.94 2.77 9.73
C LYS A 119 17.47 3.12 9.78
N GLN A 120 17.17 4.43 9.84
CA GLN A 120 15.83 4.97 9.88
C GLN A 120 15.41 5.48 8.51
N PHE A 121 14.18 5.17 8.13
CA PHE A 121 13.47 5.68 6.96
C PHE A 121 11.97 5.68 7.26
N TYR A 122 11.15 5.98 6.27
CA TYR A 122 9.69 6.06 6.40
C TYR A 122 9.03 5.23 5.30
N THR A 123 7.72 4.99 5.44
CA THR A 123 6.90 4.41 4.38
C THR A 123 5.74 5.34 4.03
N TRP A 124 5.18 5.18 2.83
CA TRP A 124 4.04 5.99 2.42
C TRP A 124 2.78 5.59 3.16
N CYS A 125 2.62 4.32 3.51
CA CYS A 125 1.42 3.80 4.16
C CYS A 125 1.70 2.62 5.11
N ALA A 126 0.64 2.19 5.80
CA ALA A 126 0.69 1.06 6.70
C ALA A 126 0.98 -0.27 5.98
N PHE A 127 0.46 -0.45 4.75
CA PHE A 127 0.69 -1.67 3.98
C PHE A 127 2.16 -1.82 3.54
N ASP A 128 2.84 -0.73 3.19
CA ASP A 128 4.27 -0.76 2.87
C ASP A 128 5.12 -1.27 4.04
N ILE A 129 4.68 -0.99 5.29
CA ILE A 129 5.35 -1.48 6.50
C ILE A 129 5.30 -3.00 6.58
N VAL A 130 4.13 -3.59 6.39
CA VAL A 130 3.94 -5.04 6.54
C VAL A 130 4.46 -5.83 5.34
N LEU A 131 4.59 -5.19 4.18
CA LEU A 131 5.16 -5.77 2.98
C LEU A 131 6.70 -5.83 3.03
N LEU A 132 7.34 -4.86 3.66
CA LEU A 132 8.80 -4.67 3.64
C LEU A 132 9.59 -5.83 4.26
N PRO A 133 9.28 -6.33 5.49
CA PRO A 133 10.04 -7.41 6.13
C PRO A 133 10.17 -8.67 5.27
N PRO A 134 9.07 -9.28 4.74
CA PRO A 134 9.17 -10.45 3.90
C PRO A 134 9.78 -10.15 2.52
N GLN A 135 9.63 -8.94 1.98
CA GLN A 135 10.18 -8.56 0.67
C GLN A 135 11.70 -8.46 0.69
N LEU A 136 12.28 -8.00 1.79
CA LEU A 136 13.72 -7.76 1.93
C LEU A 136 14.43 -8.77 2.84
N ASP A 137 13.71 -9.69 3.47
CA ASP A 137 14.22 -10.64 4.46
C ASP A 137 14.89 -9.92 5.63
N VAL A 138 14.18 -8.99 6.26
CA VAL A 138 14.67 -8.14 7.35
C VAL A 138 13.68 -8.01 8.48
N GLU A 139 14.18 -7.87 9.71
CA GLU A 139 13.38 -7.41 10.85
C GLU A 139 13.26 -5.89 10.83
N ALA A 140 12.05 -5.37 11.07
CA ALA A 140 11.74 -3.96 11.07
C ALA A 140 11.12 -3.52 12.39
N GLN A 141 11.73 -2.54 13.04
CA GLN A 141 11.13 -1.83 14.18
C GLN A 141 10.24 -0.71 13.63
N VAL A 142 8.99 -0.71 14.05
CA VAL A 142 7.96 0.17 13.52
C VAL A 142 7.47 1.13 14.58
N GLN A 143 7.30 2.38 14.17
CA GLN A 143 6.55 3.39 14.91
C GLN A 143 5.66 4.15 13.97
N SER A 144 4.35 3.97 14.13
CA SER A 144 3.31 4.68 13.40
C SER A 144 2.52 5.59 14.33
N THR A 145 1.62 6.40 13.76
CA THR A 145 0.74 7.29 14.54
C THR A 145 -0.69 7.05 14.13
N CYS A 146 -1.57 6.81 15.10
CA CYS A 146 -3.01 6.73 14.85
C CYS A 146 -3.53 8.07 14.35
N PRO A 147 -4.16 8.16 13.17
CA PRO A 147 -4.59 9.44 12.59
C PRO A 147 -5.72 10.11 13.37
N VAL A 148 -6.47 9.35 14.16
CA VAL A 148 -7.62 9.87 14.94
C VAL A 148 -7.19 10.37 16.30
N THR A 149 -6.30 9.63 17.00
CA THR A 149 -5.97 9.93 18.40
C THR A 149 -4.59 10.55 18.57
N GLY A 150 -3.74 10.51 17.54
CA GLY A 150 -2.35 10.94 17.64
C GLY A 150 -1.45 10.02 18.47
N GLN A 151 -1.98 8.92 19.01
CA GLN A 151 -1.21 7.98 19.82
C GLN A 151 -0.24 7.15 18.97
N PRO A 152 0.96 6.88 19.49
CA PRO A 152 1.91 6.01 18.80
C PRO A 152 1.42 4.56 18.78
N ILE A 153 1.71 3.87 17.67
CA ILE A 153 1.55 2.44 17.49
C ILE A 153 2.92 1.88 17.18
N THR A 154 3.41 0.95 18.03
CA THR A 154 4.75 0.40 17.90
C THR A 154 4.71 -1.11 17.87
N PHE A 155 5.59 -1.72 17.08
CA PHE A 155 5.78 -3.17 17.02
C PHE A 155 7.08 -3.52 16.30
N VAL A 156 7.46 -4.79 16.35
CA VAL A 156 8.51 -5.36 15.52
C VAL A 156 7.85 -6.32 14.52
N ALA A 157 8.14 -6.16 13.24
CA ALA A 157 7.68 -7.06 12.17
C ALA A 157 8.85 -7.89 11.65
N THR A 158 8.66 -9.21 11.54
CA THR A 158 9.68 -10.15 11.05
C THR A 158 9.41 -10.62 9.63
N PRO A 159 10.41 -11.19 8.92
CA PRO A 159 10.21 -11.76 7.58
C PRO A 159 9.14 -12.86 7.54
N GLU A 160 9.00 -13.63 8.62
CA GLU A 160 8.01 -14.70 8.76
C GLU A 160 6.60 -14.19 9.05
N SER A 161 6.40 -12.87 9.07
CA SER A 161 5.15 -12.19 9.42
C SER A 161 4.74 -12.31 10.88
N THR A 162 5.69 -12.55 11.78
CA THR A 162 5.46 -12.44 13.22
C THR A 162 5.46 -10.97 13.61
N VAL A 163 4.47 -10.60 14.42
CA VAL A 163 4.37 -9.27 15.04
C VAL A 163 4.72 -9.42 16.52
N LEU A 164 5.75 -8.70 16.96
CA LEU A 164 6.23 -8.74 18.34
C LEU A 164 6.03 -7.36 18.98
N ASP A 165 5.80 -7.35 20.29
CA ASP A 165 5.74 -6.12 21.11
C ASP A 165 4.74 -5.07 20.58
N LEU A 166 3.57 -5.53 20.10
CA LEU A 166 2.53 -4.64 19.59
C LEU A 166 1.91 -3.78 20.71
N HIS A 167 2.03 -2.49 20.58
CA HIS A 167 1.44 -1.50 21.49
C HIS A 167 0.75 -0.38 20.71
N PRO A 168 -0.54 -0.13 21.00
CA PRO A 168 -1.50 -0.91 21.79
C PRO A 168 -1.78 -2.28 21.18
N ALA A 169 -2.01 -3.31 22.01
CA ALA A 169 -2.24 -4.69 21.56
C ALA A 169 -3.50 -4.86 20.68
N GLY A 170 -4.48 -3.95 20.77
CA GLY A 170 -5.70 -3.94 19.94
C GLY A 170 -5.59 -3.11 18.67
N SER A 171 -4.37 -2.77 18.24
CA SER A 171 -4.17 -1.99 17.01
C SER A 171 -4.58 -2.77 15.77
N VAL A 172 -5.13 -2.04 14.79
CA VAL A 172 -5.64 -2.59 13.54
C VAL A 172 -5.16 -1.77 12.35
N MET A 173 -5.23 -2.35 11.16
CA MET A 173 -4.89 -1.71 9.89
C MET A 173 -6.11 -1.66 8.97
N SER A 174 -6.38 -0.49 8.39
CA SER A 174 -7.34 -0.38 7.28
C SER A 174 -6.67 -0.71 5.94
N LEU A 175 -7.44 -1.29 5.03
CA LEU A 175 -7.00 -1.62 3.68
C LEU A 175 -8.18 -1.51 2.71
N ILE A 176 -8.02 -0.77 1.63
CA ILE A 176 -8.94 -0.80 0.48
C ILE A 176 -8.25 -1.57 -0.65
N VAL A 177 -8.89 -2.65 -1.10
CA VAL A 177 -8.40 -3.41 -2.25
C VAL A 177 -8.89 -2.73 -3.53
N PRO A 178 -7.99 -2.17 -4.35
CA PRO A 178 -8.40 -1.49 -5.57
C PRO A 178 -9.17 -2.41 -6.52
N ALA A 179 -10.16 -1.85 -7.24
CA ALA A 179 -11.03 -2.64 -8.10
C ALA A 179 -10.38 -3.01 -9.44
N GLU A 180 -9.49 -2.14 -9.96
CA GLU A 180 -8.88 -2.28 -11.29
C GLU A 180 -7.36 -2.11 -11.24
N ARG A 181 -6.66 -2.68 -12.24
CA ARG A 181 -5.21 -2.47 -12.42
C ARG A 181 -4.93 -1.01 -12.74
N GLY A 182 -3.93 -0.45 -12.07
CA GLY A 182 -3.53 0.95 -12.24
C GLY A 182 -4.07 1.90 -11.18
N ASP A 183 -5.05 1.46 -10.37
CA ASP A 183 -5.61 2.27 -9.28
C ASP A 183 -4.75 2.26 -8.01
N CYS A 184 -3.67 1.47 -7.98
CA CYS A 184 -2.78 1.37 -6.84
C CYS A 184 -1.79 2.55 -6.84
N THR A 185 -2.30 3.75 -6.63
CA THR A 185 -1.51 4.97 -6.49
C THR A 185 -1.44 5.39 -5.03
N ARG A 186 -0.54 6.32 -4.73
CA ARG A 186 -0.44 6.89 -3.37
C ARG A 186 -1.77 7.51 -2.92
N ALA A 187 -2.50 8.16 -3.82
CA ALA A 187 -3.76 8.82 -3.52
C ALA A 187 -4.92 7.84 -3.30
N THR A 188 -4.97 6.73 -4.04
CA THR A 188 -6.09 5.79 -4.01
C THR A 188 -5.88 4.63 -3.03
N PHE A 189 -4.64 4.22 -2.81
CA PHE A 189 -4.28 3.08 -1.97
C PHE A 189 -3.60 3.49 -0.66
N CYS A 190 -2.47 4.22 -0.74
CA CYS A 190 -1.68 4.52 0.46
C CYS A 190 -2.43 5.41 1.46
N GLN A 191 -3.22 6.38 1.00
CA GLN A 191 -4.01 7.23 1.88
C GLN A 191 -5.12 6.49 2.63
N GLN A 192 -5.48 5.30 2.19
CA GLN A 192 -6.51 4.45 2.79
C GLN A 192 -5.92 3.30 3.63
N SER A 193 -4.61 3.09 3.58
CA SER A 193 -3.89 2.09 4.36
C SER A 193 -3.28 2.74 5.59
N LEU A 194 -3.99 2.67 6.71
CA LEU A 194 -3.69 3.38 7.96
C LEU A 194 -3.67 2.42 9.14
N PHE A 195 -2.80 2.68 10.13
CA PHE A 195 -2.91 2.01 11.43
C PHE A 195 -3.79 2.82 12.38
N PHE A 196 -4.65 2.14 13.11
CA PHE A 196 -5.46 2.67 14.19
C PHE A 196 -5.11 1.95 15.50
N GLN A 197 -5.15 2.66 16.62
CA GLN A 197 -4.85 2.07 17.93
C GLN A 197 -5.88 1.02 18.38
N SER A 198 -7.08 1.00 17.78
CA SER A 198 -8.17 0.05 18.06
C SER A 198 -9.22 0.11 16.95
N GLU A 199 -10.08 -0.92 16.90
CA GLU A 199 -11.27 -0.91 16.02
C GLU A 199 -12.19 0.29 16.27
N GLN A 200 -12.36 0.70 17.56
CA GLN A 200 -13.15 1.86 17.90
C GLN A 200 -12.57 3.14 17.30
N ALA A 201 -11.25 3.30 17.28
CA ALA A 201 -10.60 4.44 16.66
C ALA A 201 -10.79 4.44 15.12
N ALA A 202 -10.92 3.26 14.51
CA ALA A 202 -11.18 3.13 13.07
C ALA A 202 -12.64 3.36 12.68
N ALA A 203 -13.59 3.37 13.61
CA ALA A 203 -15.03 3.35 13.31
C ALA A 203 -15.51 4.51 12.42
N ALA A 204 -15.02 5.72 12.64
CA ALA A 204 -15.37 6.88 11.81
C ALA A 204 -14.84 6.72 10.37
N PHE A 205 -13.61 6.26 10.23
CA PHE A 205 -13.00 5.97 8.92
C PHE A 205 -13.79 4.90 8.16
N LEU A 206 -14.18 3.81 8.83
CA LEU A 206 -14.97 2.73 8.21
C LEU A 206 -16.37 3.19 7.80
N ALA A 207 -16.97 4.12 8.53
CA ALA A 207 -18.27 4.69 8.16
C ALA A 207 -18.20 5.51 6.85
N GLU A 208 -17.07 6.19 6.61
CA GLU A 208 -16.79 6.93 5.38
C GLU A 208 -16.28 6.03 4.24
N HIS A 209 -15.64 4.91 4.58
CA HIS A 209 -15.07 3.94 3.65
C HIS A 209 -15.64 2.53 3.87
N PRO A 210 -16.92 2.28 3.51
CA PRO A 210 -17.60 1.01 3.80
C PRO A 210 -17.06 -0.19 3.01
N ASP A 211 -16.17 0.03 2.06
CA ASP A 211 -15.41 -0.97 1.28
C ASP A 211 -14.03 -1.26 1.88
N ALA A 212 -13.63 -0.52 2.92
CA ALA A 212 -12.39 -0.80 3.63
C ALA A 212 -12.49 -2.11 4.43
N LEU A 213 -11.44 -2.91 4.36
CA LEU A 213 -11.18 -4.01 5.26
C LEU A 213 -10.52 -3.47 6.52
N LEU A 214 -10.82 -4.09 7.65
CA LEU A 214 -10.10 -3.87 8.89
C LEU A 214 -9.45 -5.19 9.29
N LEU A 215 -8.13 -5.17 9.39
CA LEU A 215 -7.28 -6.32 9.70
C LEU A 215 -6.60 -6.09 11.05
N SER A 216 -6.40 -7.13 11.86
CA SER A 216 -5.42 -7.07 12.93
C SER A 216 -4.02 -6.81 12.33
N VAL A 217 -3.07 -6.34 13.14
CA VAL A 217 -1.70 -6.11 12.64
C VAL A 217 -1.04 -7.42 12.21
N GLU A 218 -1.38 -8.54 12.87
CA GLU A 218 -0.93 -9.89 12.53
C GLU A 218 -1.51 -10.37 11.18
N GLU A 219 -2.81 -10.17 10.94
CA GLU A 219 -3.45 -10.49 9.65
C GLU A 219 -2.85 -9.63 8.53
N ALA A 220 -2.59 -8.36 8.81
CA ALA A 220 -1.95 -7.46 7.85
C ALA A 220 -0.50 -7.90 7.52
N ALA A 221 0.28 -8.31 8.53
CA ALA A 221 1.62 -8.86 8.35
C ALA A 221 1.59 -10.15 7.52
N HIS A 222 0.64 -11.06 7.80
CA HIS A 222 0.45 -12.27 7.02
C HIS A 222 0.09 -11.96 5.56
N LEU A 223 -0.80 -11.00 5.33
CA LEU A 223 -1.14 -10.52 3.98
C LEU A 223 0.08 -9.95 3.26
N GLY A 224 0.90 -9.15 3.94
CA GLY A 224 2.16 -8.61 3.39
C GLY A 224 3.09 -9.72 2.89
N ARG A 225 3.22 -10.82 3.65
CA ARG A 225 4.01 -11.99 3.26
C ARG A 225 3.44 -12.68 2.02
N LEU A 226 2.13 -12.93 1.99
CA LEU A 226 1.48 -13.57 0.84
C LEU A 226 1.69 -12.76 -0.44
N VAL A 227 1.62 -11.42 -0.35
CA VAL A 227 1.89 -10.53 -1.48
C VAL A 227 3.35 -10.60 -1.90
N ALA A 228 4.30 -10.54 -0.95
CA ALA A 228 5.72 -10.65 -1.25
C ALA A 228 6.10 -11.98 -1.94
N GLU A 229 5.55 -13.11 -1.44
CA GLU A 229 5.74 -14.44 -2.04
C GLU A 229 5.18 -14.53 -3.47
N SER A 230 4.01 -13.92 -3.71
CA SER A 230 3.40 -13.89 -5.04
C SER A 230 4.23 -13.06 -6.03
N CYS A 231 4.81 -11.96 -5.59
CA CYS A 231 5.71 -11.15 -6.42
C CYS A 231 7.03 -11.87 -6.74
N SER A 232 7.52 -12.74 -5.85
CA SER A 232 8.80 -13.45 -6.03
C SER A 232 8.72 -14.67 -6.98
N LYS A 233 7.55 -15.32 -7.08
CA LYS A 233 7.36 -16.53 -7.89
C LYS A 233 7.45 -16.30 -9.40
N ASP A 234 7.20 -15.11 -9.87
CA ASP A 234 7.17 -14.77 -11.29
C ASP A 234 8.51 -14.15 -11.77
N ALA A 235 9.47 -13.98 -10.87
CA ALA A 235 10.81 -13.47 -11.21
C ALA A 235 11.79 -14.60 -11.63
N THR A 236 11.32 -15.86 -11.71
CA THR A 236 12.09 -17.05 -12.11
C THR A 236 11.65 -17.53 -13.47
#